data_c12ce2fae0ed88cac9f894971f7374c2
#
_entry.id   c12ce2fae0ed88cac9f894971f7374c2
#
_cell.length_a   1.000
_cell.length_b   1.000
_cell.length_c   1.000
_cell.angle_alpha   90.00
_cell.angle_beta   90.00
_cell.angle_gamma   90.00
#
_symmetry.space_group_name_H-M   'P 1'
#
loop_
_entity.id
_entity.type
_entity.pdbx_description
1 polymer ?
#
loop_
_entity_poly.entity_id
_entity_poly.type
_entity_poly.pdbx_seq_one_letter_code
_entity_poly.pdbx_strand_id
1 'polypeptide(L)'
;MKSYIKGFFHGLGSLLTGLKVTGREFFTSKVTEQYPENRATLRMFDRFCGELTMPHDAEGRNKCIACGLCQSACPNGTIRITTEMVADPETGNSRKRLVLYEYDLGACMFCRLCVNACPTGAIRFSTDFEHAVYTREKLVKTLNKR
;
A
#
# COMPACT_ATOMS: atom_id res chain seq x y z
N MET A 1 -35.23 -51.20 -16.61
CA MET A 1 -35.88 -50.48 -15.50
C MET A 1 -35.02 -50.35 -14.25
N LYS A 2 -34.39 -51.41 -13.71
CA LYS A 2 -33.57 -51.33 -12.48
C LYS A 2 -32.39 -50.32 -12.55
N SER A 3 -31.74 -50.15 -13.72
CA SER A 3 -30.65 -49.20 -13.91
C SER A 3 -31.11 -47.73 -13.85
N TYR A 4 -32.27 -47.47 -14.41
CA TYR A 4 -32.87 -46.12 -14.38
C TYR A 4 -33.25 -45.67 -12.98
N ILE A 5 -33.85 -46.57 -12.21
CA ILE A 5 -34.22 -46.29 -10.81
C ILE A 5 -32.98 -46.05 -9.94
N LYS A 6 -31.89 -46.83 -10.12
CA LYS A 6 -30.63 -46.61 -9.44
C LYS A 6 -30.02 -45.24 -9.79
N GLY A 7 -30.05 -44.86 -11.09
CA GLY A 7 -29.57 -43.57 -11.55
C GLY A 7 -30.36 -42.38 -10.95
N PHE A 8 -31.69 -42.52 -10.84
CA PHE A 8 -32.55 -41.55 -10.20
C PHE A 8 -32.17 -41.31 -8.72
N PHE A 9 -32.09 -42.40 -7.93
CA PHE A 9 -31.71 -42.28 -6.51
C PHE A 9 -30.29 -41.76 -6.30
N HIS A 10 -29.35 -42.10 -7.17
CA HIS A 10 -28.00 -41.55 -7.15
C HIS A 10 -27.99 -40.03 -7.45
N GLY A 11 -28.76 -39.60 -8.46
CA GLY A 11 -28.92 -38.20 -8.79
C GLY A 11 -29.57 -37.41 -7.66
N LEU A 12 -30.63 -37.96 -7.06
CA LEU A 12 -31.28 -37.32 -5.90
C LEU A 12 -30.34 -37.21 -4.70
N GLY A 13 -29.54 -38.23 -4.41
CA GLY A 13 -28.53 -38.20 -3.35
C GLY A 13 -27.47 -37.13 -3.59
N SER A 14 -27.01 -36.98 -4.85
CA SER A 14 -26.08 -35.93 -5.24
C SER A 14 -26.63 -34.53 -5.01
N LEU A 15 -27.89 -34.30 -5.41
CA LEU A 15 -28.57 -33.02 -5.18
C LEU A 15 -28.73 -32.70 -3.69
N LEU A 16 -29.15 -33.68 -2.89
CA LEU A 16 -29.28 -33.52 -1.44
C LEU A 16 -27.92 -33.20 -0.78
N THR A 17 -26.85 -33.82 -1.26
CA THR A 17 -25.49 -33.53 -0.77
C THR A 17 -25.08 -32.11 -1.09
N GLY A 18 -25.30 -31.64 -2.32
CA GLY A 18 -25.05 -30.24 -2.70
C GLY A 18 -25.88 -29.27 -1.86
N LEU A 19 -27.17 -29.56 -1.68
CA LEU A 19 -28.06 -28.73 -0.88
C LEU A 19 -27.65 -28.68 0.61
N LYS A 20 -27.15 -29.77 1.16
CA LYS A 20 -26.60 -29.81 2.52
C LYS A 20 -25.37 -28.88 2.68
N VAL A 21 -24.49 -28.85 1.69
CA VAL A 21 -23.30 -27.94 1.72
C VAL A 21 -23.75 -26.50 1.70
N THR A 22 -24.58 -26.10 0.75
CA THR A 22 -25.08 -24.72 0.64
C THR A 22 -25.89 -24.29 1.86
N GLY A 23 -26.73 -25.22 2.40
CA GLY A 23 -27.48 -24.98 3.63
C GLY A 23 -26.58 -24.75 4.83
N ARG A 24 -25.48 -25.51 4.94
CA ARG A 24 -24.48 -25.28 6.01
C ARG A 24 -23.87 -23.91 5.89
N GLU A 25 -23.44 -23.50 4.69
CA GLU A 25 -22.83 -22.18 4.45
C GLU A 25 -23.81 -21.03 4.71
N PHE A 26 -25.10 -21.25 4.49
CA PHE A 26 -26.12 -20.24 4.82
C PHE A 26 -26.16 -19.90 6.32
N PHE A 27 -25.95 -20.88 7.21
CA PHE A 27 -25.94 -20.71 8.66
C PHE A 27 -24.55 -20.40 9.24
N THR A 28 -23.49 -20.45 8.42
CA THR A 28 -22.14 -20.09 8.86
C THR A 28 -22.03 -18.57 9.03
N SER A 29 -21.34 -18.13 10.09
CA SER A 29 -21.09 -16.71 10.34
C SER A 29 -20.30 -16.11 9.17
N LYS A 30 -20.72 -14.94 8.70
CA LYS A 30 -20.10 -14.26 7.57
C LYS A 30 -18.75 -13.69 7.97
N VAL A 31 -17.72 -13.88 7.14
CA VAL A 31 -16.37 -13.32 7.30
C VAL A 31 -16.15 -12.05 6.46
N THR A 32 -17.21 -11.60 5.77
CA THR A 32 -17.15 -10.39 4.93
C THR A 32 -17.00 -9.15 5.78
N GLU A 33 -16.02 -8.34 5.47
CA GLU A 33 -15.82 -7.02 6.05
C GLU A 33 -16.88 -6.03 5.51
N GLN A 34 -17.60 -5.37 6.41
CA GLN A 34 -18.63 -4.38 6.05
C GLN A 34 -17.99 -3.00 5.94
N TYR A 35 -17.35 -2.71 4.83
CA TYR A 35 -16.81 -1.39 4.55
C TYR A 35 -17.87 -0.52 3.82
N PRO A 36 -18.11 0.75 4.22
CA PRO A 36 -17.31 1.58 5.13
C PRO A 36 -17.72 1.55 6.63
N GLU A 37 -18.69 0.73 7.03
CA GLU A 37 -19.24 0.73 8.39
C GLU A 37 -18.19 0.35 9.43
N ASN A 38 -17.29 -0.58 9.12
CA ASN A 38 -16.19 -1.02 10.00
C ASN A 38 -14.93 -0.16 9.94
N ARG A 39 -14.94 0.98 9.26
CA ARG A 39 -13.77 1.84 9.01
C ARG A 39 -12.96 2.16 10.27
N ALA A 40 -13.65 2.42 11.39
CA ALA A 40 -12.99 2.75 12.66
C ALA A 40 -12.28 1.56 13.33
N THR A 41 -12.69 0.33 13.02
CA THR A 41 -12.17 -0.91 13.62
C THR A 41 -11.29 -1.69 12.66
N LEU A 42 -11.23 -1.29 11.40
CA LEU A 42 -10.48 -1.96 10.36
C LEU A 42 -8.98 -1.93 10.68
N ARG A 43 -8.38 -3.11 10.77
CA ARG A 43 -6.94 -3.26 10.95
C ARG A 43 -6.31 -3.80 9.69
N MET A 44 -5.44 -3.00 9.09
CA MET A 44 -4.61 -3.47 7.99
C MET A 44 -3.48 -4.36 8.52
N PHE A 45 -3.12 -5.35 7.74
CA PHE A 45 -1.99 -6.23 8.08
C PHE A 45 -0.65 -5.48 7.94
N ASP A 46 0.37 -5.88 8.70
CA ASP A 46 1.66 -5.18 8.82
C ASP A 46 2.41 -4.97 7.49
N ARG A 47 2.17 -5.85 6.52
CA ARG A 47 2.80 -5.77 5.19
C ARG A 47 2.02 -4.95 4.18
N PHE A 48 0.92 -4.34 4.60
CA PHE A 48 0.12 -3.49 3.71
C PHE A 48 0.93 -2.26 3.24
N CYS A 49 0.77 -1.92 1.97
CA CYS A 49 1.42 -0.78 1.35
C CYS A 49 0.34 0.19 0.89
N GLY A 50 -0.02 1.13 1.74
CA GLY A 50 -1.01 2.15 1.43
C GLY A 50 -0.37 3.35 0.73
N GLU A 51 0.09 4.32 1.48
CA GLU A 51 0.73 5.52 0.95
C GLU A 51 2.19 5.60 1.35
N LEU A 52 3.07 6.06 0.43
CA LEU A 52 4.46 6.33 0.78
C LEU A 52 4.53 7.60 1.64
N THR A 53 5.18 7.49 2.78
CA THR A 53 5.35 8.58 3.74
C THR A 53 6.82 8.75 4.12
N MET A 54 7.17 9.98 4.48
CA MET A 54 8.48 10.33 5.04
C MET A 54 8.28 10.75 6.49
N PRO A 55 8.58 9.88 7.47
CA PRO A 55 8.47 10.23 8.88
C PRO A 55 9.40 11.39 9.24
N HIS A 56 8.86 12.33 10.00
CA HIS A 56 9.61 13.43 10.60
C HIS A 56 9.66 13.25 12.10
N ASP A 57 10.77 13.64 12.71
CA ASP A 57 10.90 13.69 14.18
C ASP A 57 10.12 14.89 14.77
N ALA A 58 10.19 15.05 16.09
CA ALA A 58 9.48 16.13 16.80
C ALA A 58 9.96 17.54 16.34
N GLU A 59 11.20 17.64 15.88
CA GLU A 59 11.82 18.86 15.36
C GLU A 59 11.54 19.08 13.87
N GLY A 60 10.75 18.22 13.23
CA GLY A 60 10.42 18.31 11.80
C GLY A 60 11.52 17.86 10.85
N ARG A 61 12.58 17.20 11.38
CA ARG A 61 13.69 16.67 10.56
C ARG A 61 13.34 15.29 10.05
N ASN A 62 13.78 14.97 8.86
CA ASN A 62 13.68 13.64 8.27
C ASN A 62 15.06 12.99 8.15
N LYS A 63 15.09 11.68 7.99
CA LYS A 63 16.33 10.89 7.87
C LYS A 63 16.90 10.84 6.44
N CYS A 64 16.32 11.60 5.50
CA CYS A 64 16.71 11.56 4.11
C CYS A 64 18.04 12.28 3.88
N ILE A 65 19.00 11.56 3.28
CA ILE A 65 20.32 12.08 2.92
C ILE A 65 20.40 12.54 1.45
N ALA A 66 19.27 12.64 0.77
CA ALA A 66 19.16 13.07 -0.62
C ALA A 66 20.03 12.28 -1.62
N CYS A 67 20.22 10.97 -1.39
CA CYS A 67 21.09 10.12 -2.21
C CYS A 67 20.50 9.75 -3.59
N GLY A 68 19.18 9.87 -3.78
CA GLY A 68 18.50 9.58 -5.07
C GLY A 68 18.23 8.10 -5.35
N LEU A 69 18.66 7.17 -4.51
CA LEU A 69 18.49 5.71 -4.76
C LEU A 69 17.03 5.29 -4.90
N CYS A 70 16.11 5.87 -4.13
CA CYS A 70 14.69 5.56 -4.22
C CYS A 70 14.08 6.04 -5.55
N GLN A 71 14.56 7.14 -6.13
CA GLN A 71 14.17 7.62 -7.44
C GLN A 71 14.66 6.65 -8.54
N SER A 72 15.92 6.22 -8.48
CA SER A 72 16.51 5.28 -9.44
C SER A 72 15.89 3.88 -9.35
N ALA A 73 15.49 3.45 -8.16
CA ALA A 73 14.86 2.15 -7.93
C ALA A 73 13.38 2.09 -8.37
N CYS A 74 12.75 3.23 -8.65
CA CYS A 74 11.35 3.27 -9.02
C CYS A 74 11.14 2.95 -10.50
N PRO A 75 10.49 1.82 -10.88
CA PRO A 75 10.31 1.44 -12.28
C PRO A 75 9.38 2.41 -13.04
N ASN A 76 8.42 3.03 -12.34
CA ASN A 76 7.46 3.95 -12.94
C ASN A 76 7.88 5.43 -12.86
N GLY A 77 9.05 5.73 -12.26
CA GLY A 77 9.50 7.12 -12.13
C GLY A 77 8.57 8.02 -11.30
N THR A 78 7.87 7.45 -10.33
CA THR A 78 6.88 8.18 -9.50
C THR A 78 7.50 9.09 -8.45
N ILE A 79 8.81 9.00 -8.26
CA ILE A 79 9.57 9.76 -7.27
C ILE A 79 10.49 10.73 -7.99
N ARG A 80 10.42 12.01 -7.63
CA ARG A 80 11.32 13.07 -8.09
C ARG A 80 11.97 13.75 -6.90
N ILE A 81 13.27 13.84 -6.93
CA ILE A 81 14.06 14.43 -5.84
C ILE A 81 14.84 15.62 -6.40
N THR A 82 14.61 16.80 -5.83
CA THR A 82 15.41 18.00 -6.10
C THR A 82 16.36 18.22 -4.92
N THR A 83 17.63 18.39 -5.23
CA THR A 83 18.70 18.56 -4.22
C THR A 83 19.48 19.82 -4.48
N GLU A 84 19.98 20.45 -3.43
CA GLU A 84 20.94 21.54 -3.47
C GLU A 84 22.24 21.14 -2.79
N MET A 85 23.35 21.69 -3.28
CA MET A 85 24.65 21.57 -2.63
C MET A 85 24.79 22.73 -1.62
N VAL A 86 24.85 22.38 -0.35
CA VAL A 86 25.07 23.35 0.73
C VAL A 86 26.47 23.15 1.29
N ALA A 87 27.28 24.20 1.31
CA ALA A 87 28.60 24.18 1.96
C ALA A 87 28.40 24.31 3.47
N ASP A 88 28.97 23.39 4.22
CA ASP A 88 29.05 23.50 5.69
C ASP A 88 30.09 24.59 6.05
N PRO A 89 29.67 25.61 6.78
CA PRO A 89 30.60 26.74 7.12
C PRO A 89 31.74 26.32 8.06
N GLU A 90 31.58 25.19 8.79
CA GLU A 90 32.59 24.72 9.76
C GLU A 90 33.61 23.75 9.16
N THR A 91 33.22 22.94 8.15
CA THR A 91 34.09 21.87 7.62
C THR A 91 34.54 22.09 6.18
N GLY A 92 33.98 23.09 5.48
CA GLY A 92 34.23 23.33 4.06
C GLY A 92 33.74 22.25 3.11
N ASN A 93 33.10 21.20 3.62
CA ASN A 93 32.57 20.10 2.83
C ASN A 93 31.18 20.44 2.31
N SER A 94 30.94 20.21 1.01
CA SER A 94 29.63 20.37 0.43
C SER A 94 28.77 19.12 0.68
N ARG A 95 27.57 19.32 1.26
CA ARG A 95 26.58 18.27 1.45
C ARG A 95 25.40 18.47 0.51
N LYS A 96 24.84 17.36 0.01
CA LYS A 96 23.52 17.37 -0.65
C LYS A 96 22.43 17.57 0.38
N ARG A 97 21.60 18.59 0.17
CA ARG A 97 20.41 18.86 0.97
C ARG A 97 19.17 18.57 0.14
N LEU A 98 18.19 17.92 0.72
CA LEU A 98 16.88 17.68 0.11
C LEU A 98 16.08 18.98 0.09
N VAL A 99 15.72 19.44 -1.10
CA VAL A 99 14.86 20.63 -1.30
C VAL A 99 13.43 20.23 -1.50
N LEU A 100 13.19 19.25 -2.39
CA LEU A 100 11.87 18.80 -2.74
C LEU A 100 11.86 17.29 -2.98
N TYR A 101 10.90 16.61 -2.38
CA TYR A 101 10.60 15.21 -2.60
C TYR A 101 9.16 15.08 -3.09
N GLU A 102 8.98 14.94 -4.37
CA GLU A 102 7.68 14.72 -4.99
C GLU A 102 7.41 13.23 -5.19
N TYR A 103 6.19 12.83 -4.90
CA TYR A 103 5.71 11.46 -5.04
C TYR A 103 4.35 11.45 -5.74
N ASP A 104 4.28 10.84 -6.92
CA ASP A 104 3.04 10.60 -7.64
C ASP A 104 2.40 9.29 -7.19
N LEU A 105 1.44 9.40 -6.27
CA LEU A 105 0.67 8.27 -5.76
C LEU A 105 -0.16 7.60 -6.87
N GLY A 106 -0.66 8.40 -7.82
CA GLY A 106 -1.54 7.91 -8.91
C GLY A 106 -0.85 7.00 -9.92
N ALA A 107 0.49 7.00 -9.97
CA ALA A 107 1.28 6.13 -10.83
C ALA A 107 2.10 5.08 -10.04
N CYS A 108 1.96 5.05 -8.71
CA CYS A 108 2.70 4.12 -7.86
C CYS A 108 2.15 2.70 -7.94
N MET A 109 3.03 1.71 -8.04
CA MET A 109 2.70 0.27 -8.03
C MET A 109 2.76 -0.36 -6.63
N PHE A 110 3.06 0.41 -5.58
CA PHE A 110 3.20 -0.07 -4.19
C PHE A 110 4.16 -1.25 -4.00
N CYS A 111 5.18 -1.37 -4.85
CA CYS A 111 6.10 -2.51 -4.94
C CYS A 111 7.19 -2.52 -3.85
N ARG A 112 7.33 -1.48 -3.03
CA ARG A 112 8.32 -1.30 -1.96
C ARG A 112 9.78 -1.20 -2.39
N LEU A 113 10.13 -1.23 -3.66
CA LEU A 113 11.53 -1.14 -4.12
C LEU A 113 12.22 0.12 -3.61
N CYS A 114 11.55 1.27 -3.62
CA CYS A 114 12.09 2.53 -3.10
C CYS A 114 12.38 2.47 -1.59
N VAL A 115 11.53 1.81 -0.81
CA VAL A 115 11.73 1.63 0.64
C VAL A 115 12.92 0.71 0.90
N ASN A 116 13.00 -0.40 0.17
CA ASN A 116 14.10 -1.36 0.30
C ASN A 116 15.45 -0.78 -0.14
N ALA A 117 15.44 0.13 -1.14
CA ALA A 117 16.64 0.81 -1.61
C ALA A 117 17.10 1.95 -0.70
N CYS A 118 16.31 2.38 0.28
CA CYS A 118 16.64 3.49 1.15
C CYS A 118 17.59 3.07 2.29
N PRO A 119 18.86 3.51 2.31
CA PRO A 119 19.83 3.06 3.29
C PRO A 119 19.56 3.59 4.71
N THR A 120 18.86 4.73 4.81
CA THR A 120 18.57 5.37 6.11
C THR A 120 17.17 5.05 6.62
N GLY A 121 16.35 4.31 5.85
CA GLY A 121 14.96 4.07 6.20
C GLY A 121 14.13 5.36 6.32
N ALA A 122 14.45 6.38 5.51
CA ALA A 122 13.80 7.67 5.56
C ALA A 122 12.35 7.65 5.05
N ILE A 123 11.98 6.63 4.30
CA ILE A 123 10.65 6.46 3.71
C ILE A 123 10.06 5.11 4.10
N ARG A 124 8.74 5.08 4.30
CA ARG A 124 7.98 3.87 4.58
C ARG A 124 6.57 3.97 4.00
N PHE A 125 5.90 2.84 3.83
CA PHE A 125 4.47 2.84 3.54
C PHE A 125 3.66 2.96 4.83
N SER A 126 2.60 3.77 4.78
CA SER A 126 1.54 3.81 5.79
C SER A 126 0.48 2.74 5.51
N THR A 127 -0.49 2.65 6.38
CA THR A 127 -1.68 1.80 6.21
C THR A 127 -2.86 2.54 5.59
N ASP A 128 -2.69 3.83 5.24
CA ASP A 128 -3.73 4.64 4.63
C ASP A 128 -3.98 4.20 3.19
N PHE A 129 -5.23 3.96 2.84
CA PHE A 129 -5.63 3.45 1.53
C PHE A 129 -6.74 4.28 0.86
N GLU A 130 -7.27 5.29 1.55
CA GLU A 130 -8.34 6.13 1.02
C GLU A 130 -7.76 7.32 0.26
N HIS A 131 -7.52 7.12 -1.03
CA HIS A 131 -6.85 8.11 -1.89
C HIS A 131 -7.77 8.67 -2.99
N ALA A 132 -9.09 8.51 -2.84
CA ALA A 132 -10.03 9.01 -3.84
C ALA A 132 -10.02 10.55 -3.88
N VAL A 133 -9.73 11.11 -5.04
CA VAL A 133 -9.68 12.55 -5.29
C VAL A 133 -10.34 12.91 -6.60
N TYR A 134 -10.83 14.15 -6.74
CA TYR A 134 -11.50 14.61 -7.98
C TYR A 134 -10.50 14.93 -9.10
N THR A 135 -9.28 15.35 -8.77
CA THR A 135 -8.27 15.77 -9.75
C THR A 135 -6.96 15.03 -9.49
N ARG A 136 -6.29 14.65 -10.58
CA ARG A 136 -5.05 13.86 -10.52
C ARG A 136 -3.91 14.60 -9.81
N GLU A 137 -3.85 15.91 -9.91
CA GLU A 137 -2.80 16.73 -9.30
C GLU A 137 -2.73 16.55 -7.77
N LYS A 138 -3.87 16.26 -7.15
CA LYS A 138 -3.95 15.98 -5.69
C LYS A 138 -3.25 14.67 -5.27
N LEU A 139 -2.96 13.79 -6.22
CA LEU A 139 -2.20 12.56 -5.97
C LEU A 139 -0.68 12.79 -6.01
N VAL A 140 -0.23 13.95 -6.50
CA VAL A 140 1.18 14.33 -6.42
C VAL A 140 1.42 14.99 -5.07
N LYS A 141 2.16 14.30 -4.21
CA LYS A 141 2.40 14.71 -2.82
C LYS A 141 3.85 15.13 -2.61
N THR A 142 4.05 16.14 -1.78
CA THR A 142 5.38 16.57 -1.33
C THR A 142 5.63 15.97 0.05
N LEU A 143 6.60 15.05 0.17
CA LEU A 143 6.81 14.26 1.38
C LEU A 143 7.75 14.93 2.39
N ASN A 144 8.62 15.84 1.98
CA ASN A 144 9.60 16.50 2.84
C ASN A 144 9.13 17.82 3.47
N LYS A 145 7.93 18.27 3.14
CA LYS A 145 7.29 19.42 3.78
C LYS A 145 6.14 18.91 4.66
N ARG A 146 6.08 19.43 5.86
CA ARG A 146 5.01 19.14 6.82
C ARG A 146 3.88 20.14 6.62
#